data_ac785b7b8d988b1abe4c73d8dc2b0aed
#
_entry.id   ac785b7b8d988b1abe4c73d8dc2b0aed
#
_cell.length_a   1.000
_cell.length_b   1.000
_cell.length_c   1.000
_cell.angle_alpha   90.00
_cell.angle_beta   90.00
_cell.angle_gamma   90.00
#
_symmetry.space_group_name_H-M   'P 1'
#
loop_
_entity.id
_entity.type
_entity.pdbx_description
1 polymer ?
#
loop_
_entity_poly.entity_id
_entity_poly.type
_entity_poly.pdbx_seq_one_letter_code
_entity_poly.pdbx_strand_id
1 'polypeptide(L)'
;MIDTTVSWFSLDESDPLAYVITGDIPAQWLRDSSHQFVPYLPLLPYDANLTTLFRGLINLEASRISDKPYCNAFQPPDESGLPAQSVGSTPQIRPSLDSSVYQCKWEIDSLASFLRLSWGYWEATNGDTQIISSTWLNAIQQIMNVLVEQSLPTMAADGSINTQNYIYLPTGSRAVSSSSILSADVHRQMNCC
;
A
#
# COMPACT_ATOMS: atom_id res chain seq x y z
N MET A 1 -5.56 -0.72 21.60
CA MET A 1 -5.38 -1.32 20.26
C MET A 1 -4.26 -0.62 19.50
N ILE A 2 -4.20 0.72 19.42
CA ILE A 2 -3.07 1.46 18.83
C ILE A 2 -1.74 1.06 19.50
N ASP A 3 -1.71 0.89 20.81
CA ASP A 3 -0.51 0.52 21.59
C ASP A 3 0.12 -0.82 21.19
N THR A 4 -0.61 -1.69 20.48
CA THR A 4 -0.13 -3.02 20.10
C THR A 4 0.27 -3.11 18.62
N THR A 5 -0.09 -2.13 17.82
CA THR A 5 0.09 -2.16 16.36
C THR A 5 0.98 -1.05 15.82
N VAL A 6 1.12 0.07 16.52
CA VAL A 6 2.14 1.08 16.20
C VAL A 6 3.49 0.55 16.70
N SER A 7 4.29 0.01 15.77
CA SER A 7 5.59 -0.59 16.09
C SER A 7 6.72 0.41 16.10
N TRP A 8 6.57 1.52 15.38
CA TRP A 8 7.54 2.59 15.36
C TRP A 8 6.88 3.92 14.94
N PHE A 9 7.41 5.00 15.48
CA PHE A 9 6.99 6.35 15.16
C PHE A 9 8.21 7.29 15.21
N SER A 10 8.38 8.07 14.14
CA SER A 10 9.41 9.11 14.09
C SER A 10 9.03 10.30 14.97
N LEU A 11 10.00 10.82 15.71
CA LEU A 11 9.81 12.02 16.53
C LEU A 11 10.02 13.32 15.74
N ASP A 12 10.29 13.26 14.44
CA ASP A 12 10.36 14.45 13.59
C ASP A 12 8.96 14.97 13.30
N GLU A 13 8.59 16.05 13.98
CA GLU A 13 7.26 16.67 13.82
C GLU A 13 7.07 17.34 12.45
N SER A 14 8.15 17.68 11.76
CA SER A 14 8.10 18.34 10.44
C SER A 14 7.77 17.36 9.32
N ASP A 15 8.25 16.11 9.44
CA ASP A 15 7.98 15.02 8.50
C ASP A 15 7.81 13.68 9.27
N PRO A 16 6.73 13.56 10.05
CA PRO A 16 6.52 12.37 10.86
C PRO A 16 6.32 11.14 10.00
N LEU A 17 6.81 9.99 10.48
CA LEU A 17 6.58 8.68 9.89
C LEU A 17 6.06 7.72 10.94
N ALA A 18 5.09 6.87 10.62
CA ALA A 18 4.57 5.86 11.54
C ALA A 18 4.45 4.50 10.86
N TYR A 19 5.07 3.49 11.45
CA TYR A 19 5.01 2.12 11.00
C TYR A 19 4.00 1.31 11.83
N VAL A 20 2.92 0.92 11.18
CA VAL A 20 1.77 0.27 11.81
C VAL A 20 1.58 -1.13 11.23
N ILE A 21 1.64 -2.13 12.08
CA ILE A 21 1.52 -3.55 11.71
C ILE A 21 0.10 -4.08 11.91
N THR A 22 -0.20 -5.27 11.41
CA THR A 22 -1.49 -5.94 11.64
C THR A 22 -1.66 -6.42 13.09
N GLY A 23 -0.57 -6.73 13.77
CA GLY A 23 -0.53 -7.23 15.15
C GLY A 23 -0.04 -8.67 15.26
N ASP A 24 -0.44 -9.56 14.37
CA ASP A 24 0.00 -10.96 14.30
C ASP A 24 1.18 -11.14 13.32
N ILE A 25 1.22 -10.35 12.25
CA ILE A 25 2.32 -10.31 11.30
C ILE A 25 3.01 -8.94 11.40
N PRO A 26 4.31 -8.88 11.72
CA PRO A 26 5.02 -7.63 11.93
C PRO A 26 5.44 -6.97 10.61
N ALA A 27 4.46 -6.73 9.74
CA ALA A 27 4.59 -5.99 8.49
C ALA A 27 3.44 -4.99 8.35
N GLN A 28 3.65 -3.92 7.60
CA GLN A 28 2.64 -2.92 7.35
C GLN A 28 1.86 -3.27 6.08
N TRP A 29 0.60 -3.67 6.22
CA TRP A 29 -0.36 -3.71 5.11
C TRP A 29 -1.05 -2.37 4.97
N LEU A 30 -1.09 -1.82 3.74
CA LEU A 30 -1.73 -0.53 3.46
C LEU A 30 -3.21 -0.50 3.87
N ARG A 31 -3.95 -1.57 3.56
CA ARG A 31 -5.36 -1.68 3.94
C ARG A 31 -5.54 -1.75 5.45
N ASP A 32 -4.81 -2.65 6.09
CA ASP A 32 -5.01 -2.98 7.51
C ASP A 32 -4.58 -1.82 8.40
N SER A 33 -3.43 -1.21 8.15
CA SER A 33 -2.95 -0.07 8.92
C SER A 33 -3.91 1.13 8.81
N SER A 34 -4.36 1.45 7.59
CA SER A 34 -5.37 2.49 7.37
C SER A 34 -6.67 2.18 8.12
N HIS A 35 -7.20 0.95 8.03
CA HIS A 35 -8.47 0.58 8.66
C HIS A 35 -8.41 0.60 10.19
N GLN A 36 -7.27 0.26 10.79
CA GLN A 36 -7.07 0.36 12.23
C GLN A 36 -7.16 1.78 12.76
N PHE A 37 -6.82 2.77 11.93
CA PHE A 37 -6.81 4.18 12.28
C PHE A 37 -8.18 4.87 12.08
N VAL A 38 -8.97 4.45 11.11
CA VAL A 38 -10.28 5.06 10.79
C VAL A 38 -11.19 5.28 12.03
N PRO A 39 -11.30 4.34 13.01
CA PRO A 39 -12.16 4.56 14.18
C PRO A 39 -11.72 5.72 15.09
N TYR A 40 -10.48 6.17 14.98
CA TYR A 40 -9.92 7.24 15.81
C TYR A 40 -9.98 8.63 15.15
N LEU A 41 -10.40 8.73 13.88
CA LEU A 41 -10.57 10.01 13.18
C LEU A 41 -11.35 11.05 13.97
N PRO A 42 -12.47 10.71 14.66
CA PRO A 42 -13.22 11.69 15.44
C PRO A 42 -12.45 12.30 16.62
N LEU A 43 -11.33 11.73 17.02
CA LEU A 43 -10.50 12.20 18.14
C LEU A 43 -9.43 13.22 17.71
N LEU A 44 -9.13 13.32 16.41
CA LEU A 44 -8.06 14.20 15.91
C LEU A 44 -8.19 15.67 16.34
N PRO A 45 -9.40 16.29 16.37
CA PRO A 45 -9.54 17.67 16.81
C PRO A 45 -9.16 17.91 18.28
N TYR A 46 -9.04 16.83 19.08
CA TYR A 46 -8.84 16.90 20.53
C TYR A 46 -7.45 16.40 20.97
N ASP A 47 -6.68 15.81 20.06
CA ASP A 47 -5.37 15.21 20.37
C ASP A 47 -4.35 15.48 19.26
N ALA A 48 -3.46 16.44 19.50
CA ALA A 48 -2.42 16.84 18.56
C ALA A 48 -1.39 15.73 18.33
N ASN A 49 -1.10 14.89 19.35
CA ASN A 49 -0.16 13.77 19.20
C ASN A 49 -0.75 12.70 18.28
N LEU A 50 -2.04 12.42 18.45
CA LEU A 50 -2.76 11.49 17.58
C LEU A 50 -2.80 12.03 16.15
N THR A 51 -3.03 13.33 15.96
CA THR A 51 -3.00 13.98 14.64
C THR A 51 -1.63 13.84 13.98
N THR A 52 -0.54 14.02 14.72
CA THR A 52 0.83 13.83 14.22
C THR A 52 1.09 12.36 13.86
N LEU A 53 0.58 11.42 14.66
CA LEU A 53 0.68 9.99 14.37
C LEU A 53 -0.04 9.61 13.07
N PHE A 54 -1.23 10.17 12.83
CA PHE A 54 -1.96 9.98 11.57
C PHE A 54 -1.20 10.52 10.37
N ARG A 55 -0.61 11.72 10.49
CA ARG A 55 0.26 12.26 9.42
C ARG A 55 1.42 11.32 9.14
N GLY A 56 2.03 10.79 10.20
CA GLY A 56 3.14 9.82 10.07
C GLY A 56 2.74 8.56 9.30
N LEU A 57 1.57 8.01 9.57
CA LEU A 57 1.06 6.86 8.81
C LEU A 57 0.82 7.21 7.35
N ILE A 58 0.13 8.32 7.07
CA ILE A 58 -0.18 8.77 5.71
C ILE A 58 1.12 9.05 4.92
N ASN A 59 2.12 9.70 5.53
CA ASN A 59 3.40 10.00 4.89
C ASN A 59 4.16 8.72 4.52
N LEU A 60 4.21 7.74 5.43
CA LEU A 60 4.89 6.48 5.16
C LEU A 60 4.16 5.68 4.06
N GLU A 61 2.84 5.57 4.11
CA GLU A 61 2.06 4.91 3.06
C GLU A 61 2.22 5.62 1.70
N ALA A 62 2.21 6.95 1.68
CA ALA A 62 2.46 7.73 0.46
C ALA A 62 3.83 7.43 -0.14
N SER A 63 4.89 7.35 0.68
CA SER A 63 6.23 6.97 0.24
C SER A 63 6.24 5.57 -0.38
N ARG A 64 5.58 4.60 0.27
CA ARG A 64 5.48 3.21 -0.21
C ARG A 64 4.76 3.11 -1.54
N ILE A 65 3.62 3.78 -1.67
CA ILE A 65 2.83 3.81 -2.92
C ILE A 65 3.58 4.52 -4.04
N SER A 66 4.29 5.62 -3.72
CA SER A 66 5.11 6.34 -4.70
C SER A 66 6.18 5.45 -5.32
N ASP A 67 6.79 4.57 -4.54
CA ASP A 67 7.88 3.70 -4.99
C ASP A 67 7.37 2.36 -5.56
N LYS A 68 6.40 1.74 -4.91
CA LYS A 68 5.91 0.39 -5.21
C LYS A 68 4.38 0.32 -5.25
N PRO A 69 3.71 0.98 -6.22
CA PRO A 69 2.25 1.15 -6.20
C PRO A 69 1.44 -0.16 -6.37
N TYR A 70 2.09 -1.24 -6.82
CA TYR A 70 1.46 -2.56 -6.93
C TYR A 70 1.61 -3.43 -5.68
N CYS A 71 2.39 -2.98 -4.69
CA CYS A 71 2.66 -3.78 -3.49
C CYS A 71 1.68 -3.40 -2.37
N ASN A 72 1.31 -4.40 -1.58
CA ASN A 72 0.29 -4.26 -0.53
C ASN A 72 0.85 -4.31 0.89
N ALA A 73 2.06 -4.88 1.11
CA ALA A 73 2.67 -4.99 2.43
C ALA A 73 4.18 -4.71 2.41
N PHE A 74 4.64 -4.00 3.44
CA PHE A 74 5.97 -3.44 3.49
C PHE A 74 6.73 -3.79 4.77
N GLN A 75 8.04 -3.85 4.65
CA GLN A 75 8.99 -4.01 5.75
C GLN A 75 9.08 -2.72 6.58
N PRO A 76 9.63 -2.79 7.82
CA PRO A 76 9.97 -1.60 8.58
C PRO A 76 10.86 -0.65 7.76
N PRO A 77 10.69 0.65 7.88
CA PRO A 77 11.61 1.62 7.27
C PRO A 77 12.98 1.52 7.93
N ASP A 78 14.06 1.75 7.16
CA ASP A 78 15.44 1.59 7.63
C ASP A 78 15.73 2.47 8.86
N GLU A 79 15.13 3.65 8.92
CA GLU A 79 15.25 4.62 10.02
C GLU A 79 14.70 4.09 11.35
N SER A 80 13.81 3.10 11.30
CA SER A 80 13.23 2.52 12.51
C SER A 80 14.20 1.68 13.31
N GLY A 81 15.23 1.15 12.68
CA GLY A 81 16.14 0.17 13.28
C GLY A 81 15.48 -1.17 13.61
N LEU A 82 14.21 -1.38 13.22
CA LEU A 82 13.52 -2.65 13.40
C LEU A 82 14.04 -3.70 12.41
N PRO A 83 14.13 -4.97 12.82
CA PRO A 83 14.59 -6.02 11.91
C PRO A 83 13.57 -6.30 10.81
N ALA A 84 14.04 -6.47 9.59
CA ALA A 84 13.22 -6.94 8.50
C ALA A 84 12.65 -8.34 8.80
N GLN A 85 11.40 -8.56 8.42
CA GLN A 85 10.74 -9.85 8.62
C GLN A 85 11.13 -10.83 7.51
N SER A 86 11.30 -12.10 7.88
CA SER A 86 11.53 -13.14 6.88
C SER A 86 10.28 -13.32 6.03
N VAL A 87 10.43 -13.10 4.74
CA VAL A 87 9.42 -13.46 3.74
C VAL A 87 9.51 -14.96 3.50
N GLY A 88 8.39 -15.64 3.52
CA GLY A 88 8.30 -17.02 3.05
C GLY A 88 8.77 -17.17 1.59
N SER A 89 8.44 -18.26 0.92
CA SER A 89 8.78 -18.45 -0.48
C SER A 89 8.30 -17.26 -1.35
N THR A 90 9.25 -16.53 -1.92
CA THR A 90 8.98 -15.32 -2.71
C THR A 90 8.27 -15.66 -4.02
N PRO A 91 7.09 -15.13 -4.29
CA PRO A 91 6.49 -15.22 -5.62
C PRO A 91 7.39 -14.51 -6.64
N GLN A 92 7.37 -14.98 -7.88
CA GLN A 92 8.01 -14.24 -8.95
C GLN A 92 7.18 -13.03 -9.31
N ILE A 93 7.76 -11.86 -9.19
CA ILE A 93 7.09 -10.58 -9.41
C ILE A 93 7.89 -9.75 -10.40
N ARG A 94 7.19 -9.01 -11.23
CA ARG A 94 7.79 -7.97 -12.05
C ARG A 94 7.11 -6.62 -11.73
N PRO A 95 7.86 -5.57 -11.53
CA PRO A 95 9.33 -5.50 -11.42
C PRO A 95 9.86 -6.26 -10.19
N SER A 96 11.15 -6.62 -10.18
CA SER A 96 11.79 -7.29 -9.04
C SER A 96 11.68 -6.46 -7.77
N LEU A 97 11.42 -7.13 -6.65
CA LEU A 97 11.31 -6.49 -5.35
C LEU A 97 12.68 -6.20 -4.74
N ASP A 98 12.74 -5.13 -3.99
CA ASP A 98 13.83 -4.83 -3.05
C ASP A 98 13.46 -5.25 -1.62
N SER A 99 14.37 -4.98 -0.69
CA SER A 99 14.22 -5.35 0.72
C SER A 99 13.14 -4.57 1.47
N SER A 100 12.58 -3.51 0.90
CA SER A 100 11.55 -2.68 1.54
C SER A 100 10.16 -3.34 1.50
N VAL A 101 9.98 -4.37 0.68
CA VAL A 101 8.69 -5.03 0.47
C VAL A 101 8.61 -6.33 1.25
N TYR A 102 7.53 -6.50 2.00
CA TYR A 102 7.18 -7.78 2.63
C TYR A 102 6.36 -8.66 1.69
N GLN A 103 5.31 -8.12 1.06
CA GLN A 103 4.48 -8.78 0.06
C GLN A 103 4.11 -7.81 -1.05
N CYS A 104 4.19 -8.26 -2.29
CA CYS A 104 3.72 -7.49 -3.42
C CYS A 104 2.64 -8.26 -4.18
N LYS A 105 1.42 -8.04 -3.79
CA LYS A 105 0.23 -8.49 -4.48
C LYS A 105 -0.63 -7.25 -4.74
N TRP A 106 -0.99 -7.02 -5.99
CA TRP A 106 -1.87 -5.90 -6.28
C TRP A 106 -3.26 -6.15 -5.72
N GLU A 107 -3.73 -5.21 -4.94
CA GLU A 107 -5.05 -5.19 -4.32
C GLU A 107 -5.58 -3.76 -4.39
N ILE A 108 -6.70 -3.56 -5.09
CA ILE A 108 -7.28 -2.23 -5.28
C ILE A 108 -7.71 -1.59 -3.95
N ASP A 109 -8.12 -2.39 -2.99
CA ASP A 109 -8.55 -1.93 -1.67
C ASP A 109 -7.39 -1.38 -0.82
N SER A 110 -6.16 -1.83 -1.06
CA SER A 110 -4.96 -1.24 -0.44
C SER A 110 -4.81 0.23 -0.82
N LEU A 111 -4.91 0.54 -2.12
CA LEU A 111 -4.83 1.92 -2.62
C LEU A 111 -6.05 2.75 -2.19
N ALA A 112 -7.24 2.16 -2.23
CA ALA A 112 -8.47 2.82 -1.80
C ALA A 112 -8.46 3.14 -0.30
N SER A 113 -7.83 2.30 0.54
CA SER A 113 -7.72 2.52 1.98
C SER A 113 -6.84 3.73 2.32
N PHE A 114 -5.72 3.89 1.61
CA PHE A 114 -4.88 5.09 1.71
C PHE A 114 -5.65 6.37 1.36
N LEU A 115 -6.40 6.36 0.24
CA LEU A 115 -7.23 7.50 -0.16
C LEU A 115 -8.30 7.83 0.88
N ARG A 116 -8.97 6.80 1.42
CA ARG A 116 -9.97 6.94 2.47
C ARG A 116 -9.37 7.51 3.76
N LEU A 117 -8.19 7.04 4.17
CA LEU A 117 -7.52 7.56 5.35
C LEU A 117 -7.11 9.02 5.17
N SER A 118 -6.53 9.36 4.02
CA SER A 118 -6.13 10.74 3.69
C SER A 118 -7.33 11.69 3.68
N TRP A 119 -8.45 11.27 3.07
CA TRP A 119 -9.69 12.03 3.07
C TRP A 119 -10.26 12.21 4.48
N GLY A 120 -10.36 11.11 5.25
CA GLY A 120 -10.87 11.14 6.62
C GLY A 120 -10.03 12.03 7.55
N TYR A 121 -8.72 12.01 7.39
CA TYR A 121 -7.81 12.91 8.10
C TYR A 121 -8.14 14.38 7.77
N TRP A 122 -8.21 14.72 6.48
CA TRP A 122 -8.52 16.08 6.03
C TRP A 122 -9.86 16.58 6.57
N GLU A 123 -10.91 15.75 6.53
CA GLU A 123 -12.22 16.08 7.12
C GLU A 123 -12.13 16.27 8.64
N ALA A 124 -11.53 15.33 9.35
CA ALA A 124 -11.47 15.34 10.82
C ALA A 124 -10.62 16.48 11.38
N THR A 125 -9.63 16.95 10.62
CA THR A 125 -8.76 18.09 10.99
C THR A 125 -9.25 19.44 10.47
N ASN A 126 -10.47 19.48 9.91
CA ASN A 126 -11.05 20.69 9.34
C ASN A 126 -10.19 21.32 8.23
N GLY A 127 -9.62 20.49 7.37
CA GLY A 127 -8.91 20.92 6.18
C GLY A 127 -7.39 21.07 6.34
N ASP A 128 -6.77 20.36 7.29
CA ASP A 128 -5.31 20.34 7.39
C ASP A 128 -4.67 19.78 6.13
N THR A 129 -3.82 20.57 5.49
CA THR A 129 -3.13 20.23 4.23
C THR A 129 -1.68 19.77 4.43
N GLN A 130 -1.22 19.60 5.66
CA GLN A 130 0.16 19.19 5.94
C GLN A 130 0.52 17.80 5.37
N ILE A 131 -0.48 16.95 5.11
CA ILE A 131 -0.29 15.68 4.41
C ILE A 131 -0.04 15.84 2.91
N ILE A 132 -0.41 16.99 2.31
CA ILE A 132 -0.29 17.22 0.85
C ILE A 132 1.15 17.62 0.53
N SER A 133 2.04 16.67 0.61
CA SER A 133 3.45 16.80 0.22
C SER A 133 3.66 16.42 -1.26
N SER A 134 4.86 16.66 -1.78
CA SER A 134 5.25 16.15 -3.11
C SER A 134 5.19 14.62 -3.18
N THR A 135 5.51 13.93 -2.08
CA THR A 135 5.42 12.46 -1.98
C THR A 135 3.97 12.01 -2.05
N TRP A 136 3.07 12.67 -1.34
CA TRP A 136 1.64 12.37 -1.39
C TRP A 136 1.07 12.59 -2.80
N LEU A 137 1.40 13.72 -3.44
CA LEU A 137 0.97 13.99 -4.82
C LEU A 137 1.50 12.95 -5.81
N ASN A 138 2.75 12.51 -5.64
CA ASN A 138 3.30 11.41 -6.44
C ASN A 138 2.56 10.09 -6.19
N ALA A 139 2.23 9.78 -4.93
CA ALA A 139 1.42 8.59 -4.62
C ALA A 139 0.07 8.62 -5.34
N ILE A 140 -0.63 9.77 -5.34
CA ILE A 140 -1.88 9.94 -6.11
C ILE A 140 -1.65 9.68 -7.60
N GLN A 141 -0.59 10.25 -8.17
CA GLN A 141 -0.27 10.03 -9.59
C GLN A 141 -0.01 8.54 -9.87
N GLN A 142 0.72 7.83 -9.00
CA GLN A 142 0.98 6.39 -9.16
C GLN A 142 -0.32 5.57 -9.03
N ILE A 143 -1.20 5.91 -8.10
CA ILE A 143 -2.53 5.29 -7.99
C ILE A 143 -3.30 5.43 -9.31
N MET A 144 -3.34 6.62 -9.87
CA MET A 144 -4.01 6.87 -11.15
C MET A 144 -3.40 6.07 -12.30
N ASN A 145 -2.05 6.00 -12.35
CA ASN A 145 -1.34 5.21 -13.36
C ASN A 145 -1.72 3.71 -13.26
N VAL A 146 -1.72 3.16 -12.04
CA VAL A 146 -2.12 1.75 -11.80
C VAL A 146 -3.55 1.52 -12.23
N LEU A 147 -4.49 2.39 -11.85
CA LEU A 147 -5.90 2.24 -12.21
C LEU A 147 -6.11 2.30 -13.73
N VAL A 148 -5.43 3.20 -14.42
CA VAL A 148 -5.46 3.28 -15.89
C VAL A 148 -4.90 2.00 -16.51
N GLU A 149 -3.73 1.53 -16.08
CA GLU A 149 -3.12 0.30 -16.58
C GLU A 149 -4.01 -0.92 -16.35
N GLN A 150 -4.59 -1.06 -15.14
CA GLN A 150 -5.44 -2.18 -14.78
C GLN A 150 -6.85 -2.11 -15.40
N SER A 151 -7.26 -0.97 -15.95
CA SER A 151 -8.51 -0.82 -16.70
C SER A 151 -8.39 -1.24 -18.17
N LEU A 152 -7.18 -1.46 -18.66
CA LEU A 152 -6.99 -1.89 -20.05
C LEU A 152 -7.58 -3.28 -20.28
N PRO A 153 -8.24 -3.52 -21.43
CA PRO A 153 -8.73 -4.84 -21.77
C PRO A 153 -7.54 -5.82 -21.94
N THR A 154 -7.79 -7.10 -21.67
CA THR A 154 -6.76 -8.16 -21.84
C THR A 154 -6.30 -8.26 -23.29
N MET A 155 -7.19 -7.98 -24.24
CA MET A 155 -6.88 -8.03 -25.67
C MET A 155 -7.02 -6.64 -26.30
N ALA A 156 -6.05 -6.28 -27.12
CA ALA A 156 -6.12 -5.08 -27.96
C ALA A 156 -7.09 -5.29 -29.14
N ALA A 157 -7.46 -4.21 -29.82
CA ALA A 157 -8.40 -4.24 -30.94
C ALA A 157 -7.92 -5.10 -32.13
N ASP A 158 -6.61 -5.30 -32.27
CA ASP A 158 -6.00 -6.16 -33.29
C ASP A 158 -5.92 -7.65 -32.90
N GLY A 159 -6.43 -8.00 -31.72
CA GLY A 159 -6.42 -9.37 -31.18
C GLY A 159 -5.11 -9.76 -30.48
N SER A 160 -4.13 -8.86 -30.37
CA SER A 160 -2.94 -9.08 -29.55
C SER A 160 -3.24 -8.96 -28.06
N ILE A 161 -2.41 -9.59 -27.22
CA ILE A 161 -2.56 -9.49 -25.75
C ILE A 161 -1.87 -8.20 -25.29
N ASN A 162 -2.61 -7.37 -24.54
CA ASN A 162 -2.02 -6.21 -23.87
C ASN A 162 -1.03 -6.67 -22.80
N THR A 163 0.20 -6.14 -22.85
CA THR A 163 1.21 -6.40 -21.85
C THR A 163 1.02 -5.47 -20.65
N GLN A 164 1.06 -6.02 -19.45
CA GLN A 164 1.07 -5.25 -18.21
C GLN A 164 2.49 -5.20 -17.64
N ASN A 165 2.81 -4.08 -16.97
CA ASN A 165 4.11 -3.90 -16.32
C ASN A 165 4.22 -4.74 -15.04
N TYR A 166 3.09 -5.03 -14.40
CA TYR A 166 3.02 -5.84 -13.19
C TYR A 166 2.63 -7.28 -13.50
N ILE A 167 3.40 -8.23 -12.97
CA ILE A 167 3.10 -9.67 -13.05
C ILE A 167 3.32 -10.29 -11.68
N TYR A 168 2.34 -11.05 -11.21
CA TYR A 168 2.41 -11.84 -9.97
C TYR A 168 2.26 -13.32 -10.29
N LEU A 169 3.29 -14.11 -9.95
CA LEU A 169 3.27 -15.57 -10.07
C LEU A 169 3.34 -16.17 -8.66
N PRO A 170 2.23 -16.71 -8.14
CA PRO A 170 2.22 -17.34 -6.82
C PRO A 170 3.18 -18.54 -6.78
N THR A 171 3.85 -18.75 -5.65
CA THR A 171 4.73 -19.90 -5.42
C THR A 171 3.93 -21.19 -5.46
N GLY A 172 4.46 -22.21 -6.16
CA GLY A 172 3.80 -23.51 -6.34
C GLY A 172 2.88 -23.60 -7.55
N SER A 173 2.70 -22.53 -8.31
CA SER A 173 2.06 -22.61 -9.61
C SER A 173 2.94 -23.42 -10.56
N ARG A 174 2.39 -24.47 -11.19
CA ARG A 174 3.06 -25.12 -12.31
C ARG A 174 3.37 -24.04 -13.34
N ALA A 175 4.58 -24.04 -13.87
CA ALA A 175 4.95 -23.16 -14.97
C ALA A 175 3.94 -23.35 -16.11
N VAL A 176 2.99 -22.43 -16.19
CA VAL A 176 2.05 -22.34 -17.32
C VAL A 176 2.76 -21.47 -18.34
N SER A 177 2.77 -21.90 -19.60
CA SER A 177 3.39 -21.11 -20.67
C SER A 177 2.89 -19.67 -20.62
N SER A 178 3.75 -18.72 -20.92
CA SER A 178 3.49 -17.27 -20.79
C SER A 178 2.21 -16.78 -21.49
N SER A 179 1.67 -17.55 -22.44
CA SER A 179 0.44 -17.23 -23.15
C SER A 179 -0.86 -17.58 -22.41
N SER A 180 -0.80 -18.46 -21.37
CA SER A 180 -1.99 -18.89 -20.63
C SER A 180 -2.14 -18.22 -19.25
N ILE A 181 -1.13 -17.51 -18.77
CA ILE A 181 -1.13 -16.86 -17.45
C ILE A 181 -2.00 -15.61 -17.46
N LEU A 182 -2.04 -14.87 -18.57
CA LEU A 182 -2.74 -13.59 -18.67
C LEU A 182 -4.27 -13.71 -18.63
N SER A 183 -4.84 -14.87 -18.98
CA SER A 183 -6.30 -15.03 -19.01
C SER A 183 -6.92 -15.57 -17.71
N ALA A 184 -6.13 -16.25 -16.87
CA ALA A 184 -6.65 -16.94 -15.68
C ALA A 184 -6.68 -16.04 -14.43
N ASP A 185 -5.76 -15.09 -14.29
CA ASP A 185 -5.65 -14.28 -13.07
C ASP A 185 -6.57 -13.05 -13.08
N VAL A 186 -6.85 -12.46 -14.22
CA VAL A 186 -7.78 -11.33 -14.30
C VAL A 186 -9.22 -11.76 -13.91
N HIS A 187 -9.64 -12.98 -14.24
CA HIS A 187 -10.95 -13.48 -13.87
C HIS A 187 -11.07 -13.92 -12.40
N ARG A 188 -9.96 -14.31 -11.75
CA ARG A 188 -10.00 -14.66 -10.32
C ARG A 188 -9.99 -13.46 -9.39
N GLN A 189 -9.39 -12.34 -9.79
CA GLN A 189 -9.38 -11.14 -8.95
C GLN A 189 -10.71 -10.38 -8.95
N MET A 190 -11.54 -10.53 -10.00
CA MET A 190 -12.88 -9.92 -10.04
C MET A 190 -13.96 -10.73 -9.26
N ASN A 191 -13.66 -11.96 -8.83
CA ASN A 191 -14.61 -12.82 -8.11
C ASN A 191 -14.38 -12.91 -6.60
N CYS A 192 -13.52 -12.06 -6.02
CA CYS A 192 -13.32 -11.91 -4.58
C CYS A 192 -13.88 -10.54 -4.13
N CYS A 193 -15.20 -10.37 -4.22
CA CYS A 193 -16.00 -9.41 -3.45
C CYS A 193 -17.01 -10.20 -2.65
#